data_5032990a19e539d99e34ce55ef8013ce
#
_entry.id   5032990a19e539d99e34ce55ef8013ce
#
_cell.length_a   1.000
_cell.length_b   1.000
_cell.length_c   1.000
_cell.angle_alpha   90.00
_cell.angle_beta   90.00
_cell.angle_gamma   90.00
#
_symmetry.space_group_name_H-M   'P 1'
#
loop_
_entity.id
_entity.type
_entity.pdbx_description
1 polymer ?
#
loop_
_entity_poly.entity_id
_entity_poly.type
_entity_poly.pdbx_seq_one_letter_code
_entity_poly.pdbx_strand_id
1 'polypeptide(L)'
;SKNTLYYAIGIIAIRFTTFLLIPLYTEYLSKEDYGLLATLLFTTEIIITINDVGMRSAFMRFFSEFQSKNKLSELIGSSVLINIFVGILLVGIALLIPESYLSALFQVEVLENVILLTILVGIFRTLSLNILSYFRAKNQGNSYMLISIITSLVLIFTTWAALKFSSWGIIGVLYSQIFSF
;
A
#
# COMPACT_ATOMS: atom_id res chain seq x y z
N SER A 1 11.78 5.76 25.03
CA SER A 1 11.95 4.30 25.20
C SER A 1 12.62 3.71 23.95
N LYS A 2 13.29 2.56 24.05
CA LYS A 2 13.92 1.89 22.89
C LYS A 2 12.91 1.63 21.76
N ASN A 3 11.67 1.29 22.09
CA ASN A 3 10.61 1.06 21.11
C ASN A 3 10.25 2.31 20.30
N THR A 4 10.29 3.49 20.91
CA THR A 4 10.05 4.77 20.19
C THR A 4 11.07 4.99 19.08
N LEU A 5 12.35 4.66 19.35
CA LEU A 5 13.41 4.74 18.36
C LEU A 5 13.18 3.76 17.19
N TYR A 6 12.80 2.51 17.48
CA TYR A 6 12.49 1.53 16.46
C TYR A 6 11.32 1.95 15.56
N TYR A 7 10.25 2.51 16.14
CA TYR A 7 9.14 3.07 15.34
C TYR A 7 9.59 4.23 14.46
N ALA A 8 10.43 5.13 15.01
CA ALA A 8 10.95 6.25 14.23
C ALA A 8 11.79 5.77 13.04
N ILE A 9 12.71 4.81 13.26
CA ILE A 9 13.52 4.23 12.18
C ILE A 9 12.63 3.58 11.11
N GLY A 10 11.63 2.79 11.49
CA GLY A 10 10.71 2.16 10.54
C GLY A 10 9.93 3.17 9.70
N ILE A 11 9.42 4.23 10.33
CA ILE A 11 8.71 5.31 9.62
C ILE A 11 9.66 6.05 8.65
N ILE A 12 10.88 6.36 9.11
CA ILE A 12 11.89 7.00 8.27
C ILE A 12 12.24 6.12 7.08
N ALA A 13 12.43 4.80 7.28
CA ALA A 13 12.71 3.86 6.20
C ALA A 13 11.63 3.91 5.11
N ILE A 14 10.34 3.85 5.49
CA ILE A 14 9.22 3.92 4.54
C ILE A 14 9.22 5.26 3.78
N ARG A 15 9.41 6.39 4.48
CA ARG A 15 9.43 7.72 3.85
C ARG A 15 10.64 7.92 2.94
N PHE A 16 11.80 7.43 3.38
CA PHE A 16 13.03 7.51 2.61
C PHE A 16 12.96 6.66 1.33
N THR A 17 12.29 5.53 1.37
CA THR A 17 12.01 4.70 0.17
C THR A 17 11.29 5.51 -0.91
N THR A 18 10.25 6.23 -0.56
CA THR A 18 9.52 7.07 -1.52
C THR A 18 10.45 8.12 -2.15
N PHE A 19 11.34 8.72 -1.35
CA PHE A 19 12.33 9.68 -1.85
C PHE A 19 13.34 9.03 -2.79
N LEU A 20 13.84 7.82 -2.46
CA LEU A 20 14.81 7.10 -3.30
C LEU A 20 14.21 6.60 -4.63
N LEU A 21 12.91 6.38 -4.69
CA LEU A 21 12.24 5.95 -5.92
C LEU A 21 12.06 7.10 -6.94
N ILE A 22 12.08 8.37 -6.51
CA ILE A 22 11.92 9.53 -7.42
C ILE A 22 13.00 9.53 -8.51
N PRO A 23 14.31 9.44 -8.21
CA PRO A 23 15.33 9.38 -9.25
C PRO A 23 15.14 8.21 -10.23
N LEU A 24 14.76 7.03 -9.70
CA LEU A 24 14.45 5.86 -10.55
C LEU A 24 13.31 6.14 -11.51
N TYR A 25 12.24 6.74 -11.05
CA TYR A 25 11.11 7.08 -11.92
C TYR A 25 11.49 8.11 -12.98
N THR A 26 12.25 9.14 -12.63
CA THR A 26 12.66 10.19 -13.57
C THR A 26 13.71 9.73 -14.57
N GLU A 27 14.48 8.67 -14.28
CA GLU A 27 15.48 8.10 -15.18
C GLU A 27 14.85 7.17 -16.23
N TYR A 28 13.85 6.37 -15.82
CA TYR A 28 13.30 5.29 -16.65
C TYR A 28 11.94 5.56 -17.26
N LEU A 29 11.18 6.55 -16.76
CA LEU A 29 9.85 6.88 -17.28
C LEU A 29 9.88 8.18 -18.08
N SER A 30 9.00 8.28 -19.08
CA SER A 30 8.74 9.55 -19.77
C SER A 30 8.07 10.57 -18.80
N LYS A 31 8.03 11.84 -19.19
CA LYS A 31 7.36 12.87 -18.38
C LYS A 31 5.86 12.59 -18.24
N GLU A 32 5.24 12.09 -19.31
CA GLU A 32 3.84 11.71 -19.34
C GLU A 32 3.58 10.53 -18.43
N ASP A 33 4.40 9.46 -18.52
CA ASP A 33 4.30 8.28 -17.67
C ASP A 33 4.53 8.60 -16.19
N TYR A 34 5.50 9.47 -15.89
CA TYR A 34 5.73 9.91 -14.51
C TYR A 34 4.53 10.69 -13.95
N GLY A 35 3.92 11.56 -14.76
CA GLY A 35 2.71 12.27 -14.39
C GLY A 35 1.54 11.33 -14.11
N LEU A 36 1.33 10.34 -14.98
CA LEU A 36 0.31 9.32 -14.80
C LEU A 36 0.60 8.48 -13.53
N LEU A 37 1.84 8.02 -13.34
CA LEU A 37 2.23 7.29 -12.13
C LEU A 37 1.95 8.09 -10.86
N ALA A 38 2.28 9.39 -10.83
CA ALA A 38 2.01 10.24 -9.68
C ALA A 38 0.50 10.31 -9.36
N THR A 39 -0.35 10.40 -10.39
CA THR A 39 -1.81 10.38 -10.23
C THR A 39 -2.31 9.02 -9.71
N LEU A 40 -1.77 7.91 -10.21
CA LEU A 40 -2.11 6.56 -9.76
C LEU A 40 -1.68 6.33 -8.31
N LEU A 41 -0.49 6.81 -7.91
CA LEU A 41 -0.02 6.74 -6.52
C LEU A 41 -0.90 7.57 -5.59
N PHE A 42 -1.35 8.74 -6.00
CA PHE A 42 -2.31 9.55 -5.25
C PHE A 42 -3.66 8.82 -5.13
N THR A 43 -4.15 8.22 -6.21
CA THR A 43 -5.37 7.38 -6.21
C THR A 43 -5.22 6.21 -5.26
N THR A 44 -4.05 5.58 -5.20
CA THR A 44 -3.75 4.50 -4.24
C THR A 44 -3.92 4.98 -2.79
N GLU A 45 -3.47 6.18 -2.43
CA GLU A 45 -3.64 6.72 -1.06
C GLU A 45 -5.13 6.95 -0.72
N ILE A 46 -5.95 7.36 -1.70
CA ILE A 46 -7.40 7.46 -1.53
C ILE A 46 -8.00 6.07 -1.28
N ILE A 47 -7.62 5.09 -2.09
CA ILE A 47 -8.07 3.70 -1.96
C ILE A 47 -7.70 3.14 -0.59
N ILE A 48 -6.47 3.35 -0.12
CA ILE A 48 -6.03 2.93 1.22
C ILE A 48 -6.92 3.54 2.29
N THR A 49 -7.23 4.81 2.18
CA THR A 49 -8.06 5.53 3.16
C THR A 49 -9.48 4.97 3.20
N ILE A 50 -10.07 4.71 2.04
CA ILE A 50 -11.42 4.11 1.94
C ILE A 50 -11.39 2.66 2.42
N ASN A 51 -10.42 1.87 2.01
CA ASN A 51 -10.33 0.44 2.35
C ASN A 51 -10.03 0.22 3.85
N ASP A 52 -9.35 1.16 4.51
CA ASP A 52 -9.06 1.07 5.95
C ASP A 52 -10.32 1.19 6.82
N VAL A 53 -11.31 1.97 6.41
CA VAL A 53 -12.59 2.19 7.13
C VAL A 53 -12.37 2.48 8.63
N GLY A 54 -11.22 3.06 8.99
CA GLY A 54 -10.84 3.31 10.38
C GLY A 54 -10.40 2.07 11.17
N MET A 55 -10.19 0.93 10.52
CA MET A 55 -9.83 -0.33 11.18
C MET A 55 -8.51 -0.25 11.93
N ARG A 56 -7.52 0.49 11.44
CA ARG A 56 -6.25 0.70 12.17
C ARG A 56 -6.46 1.41 13.51
N SER A 57 -7.33 2.39 13.55
CA SER A 57 -7.67 3.11 14.79
C SER A 57 -8.48 2.22 15.75
N ALA A 58 -9.45 1.48 15.23
CA ALA A 58 -10.23 0.51 15.99
C ALA A 58 -9.32 -0.58 16.56
N PHE A 59 -8.39 -1.10 15.77
CA PHE A 59 -7.42 -2.11 16.19
C PHE A 59 -6.61 -1.63 17.39
N MET A 60 -6.03 -0.43 17.30
CA MET A 60 -5.25 0.16 18.40
C MET A 60 -6.09 0.36 19.67
N ARG A 61 -7.36 0.75 19.52
CA ARG A 61 -8.26 0.99 20.65
C ARG A 61 -8.68 -0.29 21.35
N PHE A 62 -9.03 -1.33 20.60
CA PHE A 62 -9.61 -2.56 21.17
C PHE A 62 -8.56 -3.64 21.44
N PHE A 63 -7.31 -3.44 21.07
CA PHE A 63 -6.26 -4.43 21.20
C PHE A 63 -6.14 -4.99 22.63
N SER A 64 -6.06 -4.13 23.65
CA SER A 64 -5.89 -4.54 25.04
C SER A 64 -7.11 -5.33 25.58
N GLU A 65 -8.32 -4.96 25.16
CA GLU A 65 -9.54 -5.65 25.55
C GLU A 65 -9.62 -7.06 24.96
N PHE A 66 -9.33 -7.20 23.66
CA PHE A 66 -9.34 -8.50 22.99
C PHE A 66 -8.18 -9.38 23.46
N GLN A 67 -7.02 -8.79 23.78
CA GLN A 67 -5.91 -9.51 24.38
C GLN A 67 -6.24 -10.08 25.74
N SER A 68 -6.88 -9.31 26.61
CA SER A 68 -7.28 -9.78 27.95
C SER A 68 -8.31 -10.92 27.91
N LYS A 69 -9.15 -10.95 26.87
CA LYS A 69 -10.15 -12.00 26.62
C LYS A 69 -9.60 -13.19 25.81
N ASN A 70 -8.32 -13.19 25.45
CA ASN A 70 -7.68 -14.20 24.60
C ASN A 70 -8.31 -14.35 23.19
N LYS A 71 -8.84 -13.24 22.64
CA LYS A 71 -9.60 -13.17 21.38
C LYS A 71 -8.92 -12.35 20.28
N LEU A 72 -7.60 -12.18 20.35
CA LEU A 72 -6.85 -11.40 19.34
C LEU A 72 -7.03 -11.91 17.91
N SER A 73 -7.18 -13.23 17.73
CA SER A 73 -7.46 -13.82 16.41
C SER A 73 -8.79 -13.34 15.81
N GLU A 74 -9.80 -13.12 16.65
CA GLU A 74 -11.08 -12.56 16.20
C GLU A 74 -10.95 -11.11 15.74
N LEU A 75 -10.15 -10.30 16.46
CA LEU A 75 -9.87 -8.90 16.07
C LEU A 75 -9.09 -8.82 14.75
N ILE A 76 -8.05 -9.65 14.60
CA ILE A 76 -7.25 -9.71 13.37
C ILE A 76 -8.11 -10.21 12.21
N GLY A 77 -8.82 -11.32 12.41
CA GLY A 77 -9.67 -11.93 11.39
C GLY A 77 -10.75 -10.97 10.89
N SER A 78 -11.45 -10.29 11.80
CA SER A 78 -12.48 -9.31 11.42
C SER A 78 -11.90 -8.12 10.67
N SER A 79 -10.71 -7.61 11.05
CA SER A 79 -10.08 -6.52 10.31
C SER A 79 -9.70 -6.92 8.88
N VAL A 80 -9.15 -8.12 8.70
CA VAL A 80 -8.80 -8.66 7.38
C VAL A 80 -10.06 -8.88 6.53
N LEU A 81 -11.10 -9.50 7.10
CA LEU A 81 -12.36 -9.74 6.40
C LEU A 81 -13.05 -8.45 5.93
N ILE A 82 -13.07 -7.41 6.78
CA ILE A 82 -13.64 -6.11 6.42
C ILE A 82 -12.83 -5.49 5.28
N ASN A 83 -11.49 -5.50 5.33
CA ASN A 83 -10.69 -4.95 4.25
C ASN A 83 -10.84 -5.73 2.93
N ILE A 84 -10.95 -7.06 2.98
CA ILE A 84 -11.22 -7.88 1.79
C ILE A 84 -12.61 -7.54 1.23
N PHE A 85 -13.63 -7.43 2.08
CA PHE A 85 -14.98 -7.10 1.65
C PHE A 85 -15.05 -5.71 0.98
N VAL A 86 -14.47 -4.69 1.62
CA VAL A 86 -14.40 -3.34 1.05
C VAL A 86 -13.57 -3.33 -0.23
N GLY A 87 -12.46 -4.08 -0.25
CA GLY A 87 -11.64 -4.24 -1.45
C GLY A 87 -12.41 -4.84 -2.63
N ILE A 88 -13.22 -5.89 -2.39
CA ILE A 88 -14.09 -6.47 -3.42
C ILE A 88 -15.12 -5.45 -3.91
N LEU A 89 -15.70 -4.66 -3.01
CA LEU A 89 -16.63 -3.59 -3.40
C LEU A 89 -15.94 -2.54 -4.28
N LEU A 90 -14.73 -2.13 -3.94
CA LEU A 90 -13.96 -1.16 -4.73
C LEU A 90 -13.65 -1.69 -6.14
N VAL A 91 -13.24 -2.97 -6.26
CA VAL A 91 -13.03 -3.63 -7.55
C VAL A 91 -14.36 -3.69 -8.32
N GLY A 92 -15.44 -4.11 -7.67
CA GLY A 92 -16.77 -4.18 -8.30
C GLY A 92 -17.26 -2.83 -8.82
N ILE A 93 -17.06 -1.74 -8.07
CA ILE A 93 -17.38 -0.37 -8.50
C ILE A 93 -16.51 0.01 -9.71
N ALA A 94 -15.21 -0.27 -9.67
CA ALA A 94 -14.31 0.07 -10.78
C ALA A 94 -14.70 -0.61 -12.09
N LEU A 95 -15.11 -1.87 -12.05
CA LEU A 95 -15.58 -2.63 -13.22
C LEU A 95 -16.90 -2.11 -13.80
N LEU A 96 -17.67 -1.33 -13.03
CA LEU A 96 -18.92 -0.70 -13.50
C LEU A 96 -18.69 0.67 -14.13
N ILE A 97 -17.51 1.27 -13.97
CA ILE A 97 -17.18 2.58 -14.53
C ILE A 97 -16.70 2.39 -15.98
N PRO A 98 -17.39 3.01 -16.98
CA PRO A 98 -16.93 2.92 -18.36
C PRO A 98 -15.54 3.53 -18.55
N GLU A 99 -14.70 2.93 -19.40
CA GLU A 99 -13.35 3.40 -19.71
C GLU A 99 -13.30 4.89 -20.16
N SER A 100 -14.35 5.35 -20.85
CA SER A 100 -14.45 6.75 -21.27
C SER A 100 -14.45 7.74 -20.11
N TYR A 101 -15.05 7.40 -18.97
CA TYR A 101 -15.01 8.23 -17.76
C TYR A 101 -13.64 8.19 -17.09
N LEU A 102 -13.00 7.01 -17.05
CA LEU A 102 -11.66 6.85 -16.50
C LEU A 102 -10.64 7.65 -17.33
N SER A 103 -10.69 7.54 -18.65
CA SER A 103 -9.80 8.30 -19.55
C SER A 103 -10.00 9.81 -19.43
N ALA A 104 -11.26 10.27 -19.27
CA ALA A 104 -11.55 11.69 -19.03
C ALA A 104 -11.00 12.17 -17.68
N LEU A 105 -11.07 11.35 -16.63
CA LEU A 105 -10.58 11.68 -15.29
C LEU A 105 -9.05 11.78 -15.25
N PHE A 106 -8.36 10.83 -15.89
CA PHE A 106 -6.89 10.77 -15.89
C PHE A 106 -6.27 11.59 -17.02
N GLN A 107 -7.08 12.10 -17.96
CA GLN A 107 -6.65 12.85 -19.17
C GLN A 107 -5.66 12.10 -20.07
N VAL A 108 -5.64 10.79 -19.96
CA VAL A 108 -4.80 9.85 -20.73
C VAL A 108 -5.62 8.58 -20.99
N GLU A 109 -5.34 7.88 -22.08
CA GLU A 109 -5.88 6.52 -22.29
C GLU A 109 -5.34 5.59 -21.20
N VAL A 110 -6.12 5.41 -20.15
CA VAL A 110 -5.78 4.50 -19.06
C VAL A 110 -6.46 3.16 -19.32
N LEU A 111 -5.66 2.14 -19.48
CA LEU A 111 -6.15 0.77 -19.60
C LEU A 111 -6.87 0.37 -18.28
N GLU A 112 -8.03 -0.25 -18.38
CA GLU A 112 -8.79 -0.79 -17.24
C GLU A 112 -7.90 -1.59 -16.29
N ASN A 113 -6.99 -2.40 -16.84
CA ASN A 113 -6.03 -3.18 -16.08
C ASN A 113 -5.14 -2.35 -15.15
N VAL A 114 -4.78 -1.12 -15.52
CA VAL A 114 -3.93 -0.24 -14.68
C VAL A 114 -4.71 0.26 -13.48
N ILE A 115 -6.00 0.57 -13.64
CA ILE A 115 -6.88 0.96 -12.54
C ILE A 115 -7.09 -0.20 -11.58
N LEU A 116 -7.37 -1.40 -12.10
CA LEU A 116 -7.52 -2.61 -11.27
C LEU A 116 -6.24 -2.92 -10.48
N LEU A 117 -5.06 -2.81 -11.12
CA LEU A 117 -3.78 -2.96 -10.43
C LEU A 117 -3.60 -1.92 -9.34
N THR A 118 -3.98 -0.66 -9.59
CA THR A 118 -3.91 0.42 -8.60
C THR A 118 -4.79 0.13 -7.38
N ILE A 119 -5.99 -0.40 -7.60
CA ILE A 119 -6.89 -0.82 -6.51
C ILE A 119 -6.27 -1.99 -5.74
N LEU A 120 -5.71 -2.99 -6.42
CA LEU A 120 -5.03 -4.11 -5.78
C LEU A 120 -3.85 -3.65 -4.93
N VAL A 121 -3.01 -2.73 -5.43
CA VAL A 121 -1.94 -2.11 -4.64
C VAL A 121 -2.50 -1.50 -3.36
N GLY A 122 -3.59 -0.74 -3.45
CA GLY A 122 -4.23 -0.12 -2.29
C GLY A 122 -4.71 -1.15 -1.26
N ILE A 123 -5.32 -2.26 -1.70
CA ILE A 123 -5.80 -3.35 -0.84
C ILE A 123 -4.62 -4.02 -0.13
N PHE A 124 -3.59 -4.47 -0.86
CA PHE A 124 -2.43 -5.14 -0.28
C PHE A 124 -1.68 -4.22 0.69
N ARG A 125 -1.53 -2.95 0.34
CA ARG A 125 -0.90 -1.96 1.22
C ARG A 125 -1.71 -1.72 2.49
N THR A 126 -3.04 -1.69 2.43
CA THR A 126 -3.90 -1.59 3.62
C THR A 126 -3.69 -2.79 4.55
N LEU A 127 -3.64 -4.01 4.01
CA LEU A 127 -3.36 -5.22 4.79
C LEU A 127 -1.98 -5.16 5.46
N SER A 128 -0.95 -4.73 4.73
CA SER A 128 0.40 -4.51 5.28
C SER A 128 0.41 -3.49 6.42
N LEU A 129 -0.31 -2.37 6.27
CA LEU A 129 -0.46 -1.35 7.32
C LEU A 129 -1.19 -1.87 8.56
N ASN A 130 -2.13 -2.81 8.40
CA ASN A 130 -2.78 -3.48 9.53
C ASN A 130 -1.81 -4.38 10.30
N ILE A 131 -0.94 -5.11 9.59
CA ILE A 131 0.14 -5.89 10.22
C ILE A 131 1.08 -4.99 11.03
N LEU A 132 1.48 -3.85 10.46
CA LEU A 132 2.31 -2.87 11.18
C LEU A 132 1.58 -2.30 12.40
N SER A 133 0.27 -2.09 12.32
CA SER A 133 -0.56 -1.63 13.45
C SER A 133 -0.64 -2.68 14.56
N TYR A 134 -0.69 -3.97 14.21
CA TYR A 134 -0.60 -5.07 15.18
C TYR A 134 0.71 -5.03 15.99
N PHE A 135 1.86 -4.90 15.32
CA PHE A 135 3.15 -4.83 16.01
C PHE A 135 3.28 -3.56 16.88
N ARG A 136 2.66 -2.46 16.44
CA ARG A 136 2.59 -1.23 17.24
C ARG A 136 1.73 -1.42 18.48
N ALA A 137 0.54 -2.02 18.36
CA ALA A 137 -0.35 -2.29 19.48
C ALA A 137 0.28 -3.26 20.49
N LYS A 138 1.02 -4.25 19.99
CA LYS A 138 1.77 -5.22 20.81
C LYS A 138 3.03 -4.64 21.44
N ASN A 139 3.35 -3.38 21.17
CA ASN A 139 4.57 -2.70 21.62
C ASN A 139 5.88 -3.40 21.17
N GLN A 140 5.84 -4.05 20.00
CA GLN A 140 6.97 -4.74 19.38
C GLN A 140 7.67 -3.85 18.34
N GLY A 141 8.37 -2.80 18.81
CA GLY A 141 9.04 -1.83 17.95
C GLY A 141 10.09 -2.45 17.03
N ASN A 142 10.82 -3.47 17.50
CA ASN A 142 11.83 -4.16 16.69
C ASN A 142 11.21 -4.86 15.47
N SER A 143 10.12 -5.60 15.65
CA SER A 143 9.41 -6.27 14.55
C SER A 143 8.81 -5.26 13.56
N TYR A 144 8.24 -4.16 14.07
CA TYR A 144 7.77 -3.06 13.24
C TYR A 144 8.87 -2.50 12.36
N MET A 145 10.04 -2.19 12.94
CA MET A 145 11.21 -1.67 12.23
C MET A 145 11.70 -2.65 11.16
N LEU A 146 11.90 -3.91 11.52
CA LEU A 146 12.41 -4.94 10.60
C LEU A 146 11.48 -5.12 9.40
N ILE A 147 10.17 -5.27 9.61
CA ILE A 147 9.20 -5.40 8.53
C ILE A 147 9.22 -4.16 7.65
N SER A 148 9.22 -2.96 8.22
CA SER A 148 9.27 -1.71 7.46
C SER A 148 10.52 -1.62 6.59
N ILE A 149 11.69 -2.01 7.11
CA ILE A 149 12.95 -2.01 6.34
C ILE A 149 12.91 -3.06 5.23
N ILE A 150 12.49 -4.28 5.53
CA ILE A 150 12.41 -5.36 4.53
C ILE A 150 11.45 -4.97 3.41
N THR A 151 10.25 -4.52 3.73
CA THR A 151 9.28 -4.03 2.74
C THR A 151 9.86 -2.91 1.87
N SER A 152 10.57 -1.97 2.48
CA SER A 152 11.23 -0.86 1.79
C SER A 152 12.31 -1.36 0.81
N LEU A 153 13.17 -2.27 1.24
CA LEU A 153 14.24 -2.84 0.41
C LEU A 153 13.66 -3.67 -0.74
N VAL A 154 12.65 -4.49 -0.47
CA VAL A 154 11.96 -5.27 -1.51
C VAL A 154 11.35 -4.33 -2.55
N LEU A 155 10.65 -3.27 -2.12
CA LEU A 155 10.04 -2.30 -3.03
C LEU A 155 11.08 -1.61 -3.92
N ILE A 156 12.20 -1.13 -3.35
CA ILE A 156 13.27 -0.48 -4.13
C ILE A 156 13.84 -1.46 -5.14
N PHE A 157 14.20 -2.68 -4.70
CA PHE A 157 14.83 -3.66 -5.56
C PHE A 157 13.90 -4.14 -6.69
N THR A 158 12.64 -4.46 -6.37
CA THR A 158 11.67 -4.93 -7.37
C THR A 158 11.31 -3.83 -8.36
N THR A 159 11.17 -2.57 -7.90
CA THR A 159 10.93 -1.43 -8.78
C THR A 159 12.12 -1.17 -9.71
N TRP A 160 13.34 -1.18 -9.17
CA TRP A 160 14.53 -1.04 -9.97
C TRP A 160 14.67 -2.17 -11.01
N ALA A 161 14.44 -3.41 -10.61
CA ALA A 161 14.48 -4.55 -11.51
C ALA A 161 13.40 -4.47 -12.61
N ALA A 162 12.17 -4.10 -12.24
CA ALA A 162 11.07 -3.95 -13.19
C ALA A 162 11.34 -2.85 -14.21
N LEU A 163 11.87 -1.70 -13.80
CA LEU A 163 12.17 -0.59 -14.70
C LEU A 163 13.40 -0.85 -15.58
N LYS A 164 14.42 -1.54 -15.05
CA LYS A 164 15.68 -1.78 -15.78
C LYS A 164 15.62 -2.96 -16.73
N PHE A 165 14.99 -4.07 -16.34
CA PHE A 165 15.03 -5.33 -17.07
C PHE A 165 13.74 -5.66 -17.83
N SER A 166 12.65 -4.94 -17.56
CA SER A 166 11.39 -5.10 -18.27
C SER A 166 10.97 -3.79 -18.93
N SER A 167 10.33 -3.88 -20.10
CA SER A 167 9.70 -2.73 -20.77
C SER A 167 8.31 -2.41 -20.22
N TRP A 168 8.00 -2.82 -19.00
CA TRP A 168 6.65 -2.73 -18.43
C TRP A 168 6.30 -1.33 -17.89
N GLY A 169 7.27 -0.41 -17.79
CA GLY A 169 7.03 0.97 -17.39
C GLY A 169 6.21 1.07 -16.09
N ILE A 170 5.09 1.80 -16.14
CA ILE A 170 4.18 2.02 -14.99
C ILE A 170 3.63 0.71 -14.43
N ILE A 171 3.27 -0.24 -15.29
CA ILE A 171 2.73 -1.55 -14.89
C ILE A 171 3.74 -2.30 -14.03
N GLY A 172 5.02 -2.26 -14.40
CA GLY A 172 6.10 -2.85 -13.62
C GLY A 172 6.24 -2.23 -12.22
N VAL A 173 6.03 -0.92 -12.10
CA VAL A 173 6.02 -0.23 -10.80
C VAL A 173 4.86 -0.70 -9.93
N LEU A 174 3.65 -0.82 -10.49
CA LEU A 174 2.47 -1.28 -9.75
C LEU A 174 2.62 -2.74 -9.28
N TYR A 175 3.14 -3.64 -10.13
CA TYR A 175 3.45 -5.01 -9.72
C TYR A 175 4.50 -5.05 -8.60
N SER A 176 5.52 -4.21 -8.68
CA SER A 176 6.55 -4.12 -7.63
C SER A 176 5.95 -3.72 -6.28
N GLN A 177 4.96 -2.82 -6.29
CA GLN A 177 4.25 -2.44 -5.07
C GLN A 177 3.40 -3.59 -4.51
N ILE A 178 2.66 -4.32 -5.36
CA ILE A 178 1.89 -5.50 -4.91
C ILE A 178 2.82 -6.55 -4.30
N PHE A 179 3.97 -6.78 -4.91
CA PHE A 179 4.92 -7.80 -4.44
C PHE A 179 5.62 -7.42 -3.14
N SER A 180 5.75 -6.12 -2.84
CA SER A 180 6.43 -5.64 -1.65
C SER A 180 5.55 -5.65 -0.39
N PHE A 181 4.24 -5.65 -0.55
CA PHE A 181 3.25 -5.59 0.55
C PHE A 181 2.60 -6.94 0.81
#